data_efd5d33b85eff417fe12e339ac0fc83c
#
_entry.id   efd5d33b85eff417fe12e339ac0fc83c
#
_cell.length_a   1.000
_cell.length_b   1.000
_cell.length_c   1.000
_cell.angle_alpha   90.00
_cell.angle_beta   90.00
_cell.angle_gamma   90.00
#
_symmetry.space_group_name_H-M   'P 1'
#
loop_
_entity.id
_entity.type
_entity.pdbx_description
1 polymer ?
#
loop_
_entity_poly.entity_id
_entity_poly.type
_entity_poly.pdbx_seq_one_letter_code
_entity_poly.pdbx_strand_id
1 'polypeptide(L)'
;MHGYSGAAGEIGHIPVEPHRLKCPCGQYGCLETVCSGASVGRLWPNADPPMPDLIRRAKKREAKAVDVLDMVVRAIGDTIQILAQSVDPRLIILGGGMAKTGEPLVEVITAELRRRESQCRFLETLDLPARLRLAPVGQPVGAIGAAMAA
;
A
#
# COMPACT_ATOMS: atom_id res chain seq x y z
N MET A 1 17.92 0.32 10.85
CA MET A 1 17.43 -0.73 11.81
C MET A 1 17.48 -2.07 11.09
N HIS A 2 18.30 -3.01 11.52
CA HIS A 2 18.46 -4.29 10.81
C HIS A 2 17.65 -5.44 11.44
N GLY A 3 17.21 -5.29 12.68
CA GLY A 3 16.62 -6.37 13.46
C GLY A 3 17.63 -7.48 13.79
N TYR A 4 17.17 -8.50 14.50
CA TYR A 4 18.01 -9.63 14.91
C TYR A 4 18.46 -10.51 13.73
N SER A 5 17.54 -10.79 12.79
CA SER A 5 17.76 -11.67 11.63
C SER A 5 17.83 -10.92 10.29
N GLY A 6 17.85 -9.60 10.31
CA GLY A 6 17.78 -8.77 9.11
C GLY A 6 16.36 -8.59 8.54
N ALA A 7 15.32 -9.13 9.19
CA ALA A 7 13.95 -9.07 8.71
C ALA A 7 13.18 -7.81 9.13
N ALA A 8 13.82 -6.89 9.85
CA ALA A 8 13.15 -5.64 10.23
C ALA A 8 12.81 -4.80 8.98
N GLY A 9 11.54 -4.49 8.80
CA GLY A 9 11.05 -3.75 7.63
C GLY A 9 10.46 -4.61 6.52
N GLU A 10 10.50 -5.94 6.62
CA GLU A 10 9.87 -6.87 5.65
C GLU A 10 8.34 -6.87 5.77
N ILE A 11 7.74 -5.67 5.70
CA ILE A 11 6.30 -5.47 5.85
C ILE A 11 5.47 -6.14 4.75
N GLY A 12 6.05 -6.39 3.57
CA GLY A 12 5.41 -7.11 2.47
C GLY A 12 4.91 -8.50 2.85
N HIS A 13 5.51 -9.11 3.89
CA HIS A 13 5.16 -10.44 4.37
C HIS A 13 4.28 -10.46 5.63
N ILE A 14 3.79 -9.29 6.09
CA ILE A 14 2.78 -9.23 7.14
C ILE A 14 1.43 -9.72 6.58
N PRO A 15 0.73 -10.65 7.26
CA PRO A 15 -0.51 -11.24 6.77
C PRO A 15 -1.72 -10.35 7.06
N VAL A 16 -1.89 -9.30 6.29
CA VAL A 16 -3.00 -8.31 6.37
C VAL A 16 -4.10 -8.55 5.35
N GLU A 17 -3.89 -9.44 4.37
CA GLU A 17 -4.87 -9.71 3.32
C GLU A 17 -5.88 -10.77 3.80
N PRO A 18 -7.19 -10.42 3.93
CA PRO A 18 -8.18 -11.28 4.58
C PRO A 18 -8.58 -12.50 3.75
N HIS A 19 -8.45 -12.47 2.42
CA HIS A 19 -8.78 -13.60 1.54
C HIS A 19 -7.72 -14.71 1.57
N ARG A 20 -6.62 -14.50 2.29
CA ARG A 20 -5.57 -15.49 2.51
C ARG A 20 -4.95 -16.01 1.21
N LEU A 21 -4.65 -15.12 0.27
CA LEU A 21 -3.97 -15.46 -0.96
C LEU A 21 -2.58 -16.04 -0.67
N LYS A 22 -2.20 -17.10 -1.42
CA LYS A 22 -0.89 -17.74 -1.25
C LYS A 22 0.22 -16.82 -1.73
N CYS A 23 1.19 -16.55 -0.87
CA CYS A 23 2.39 -15.80 -1.18
C CYS A 23 3.52 -16.73 -1.66
N PRO A 24 4.38 -16.29 -2.61
CA PRO A 24 5.58 -17.04 -3.00
C PRO A 24 6.53 -17.36 -1.83
N CYS A 25 6.50 -16.61 -0.73
CA CYS A 25 7.28 -16.89 0.47
C CYS A 25 6.79 -18.14 1.24
N GLY A 26 5.66 -18.74 0.84
CA GLY A 26 5.06 -19.91 1.48
C GLY A 26 3.93 -19.58 2.46
N GLN A 27 3.78 -18.34 2.90
CA GLN A 27 2.72 -17.89 3.80
C GLN A 27 1.42 -17.59 3.02
N TYR A 28 0.35 -17.27 3.76
CA TYR A 28 -0.93 -16.85 3.22
C TYR A 28 -1.32 -15.47 3.77
N GLY A 29 -1.91 -14.64 2.91
CA GLY A 29 -2.44 -13.32 3.30
C GLY A 29 -1.38 -12.23 3.40
N CYS A 30 -0.18 -12.42 2.87
CA CYS A 30 0.85 -11.39 2.87
C CYS A 30 0.40 -10.14 2.09
N LEU A 31 0.77 -8.95 2.57
CA LEU A 31 0.55 -7.68 1.87
C LEU A 31 1.01 -7.73 0.40
N GLU A 32 2.15 -8.34 0.14
CA GLU A 32 2.75 -8.52 -1.20
C GLU A 32 1.78 -9.16 -2.20
N THR A 33 0.82 -9.99 -1.72
CA THR A 33 -0.13 -10.69 -2.60
C THR A 33 -1.16 -9.77 -3.25
N VAL A 34 -1.34 -8.57 -2.72
CA VAL A 34 -2.33 -7.58 -3.21
C VAL A 34 -1.73 -6.21 -3.52
N CYS A 35 -0.57 -5.86 -2.95
CA CYS A 35 -0.03 -4.50 -3.01
C CYS A 35 1.23 -4.34 -3.87
N SER A 36 1.72 -5.38 -4.53
CA SER A 36 2.78 -5.22 -5.53
C SER A 36 2.20 -4.97 -6.93
N GLY A 37 2.97 -4.33 -7.80
CA GLY A 37 2.56 -4.13 -9.20
C GLY A 37 2.22 -5.44 -9.91
N ALA A 38 3.01 -6.50 -9.68
CA ALA A 38 2.77 -7.83 -10.21
C ALA A 38 1.48 -8.46 -9.64
N SER A 39 1.20 -8.24 -8.37
CA SER A 39 -0.02 -8.77 -7.72
C SER A 39 -1.27 -8.07 -8.23
N VAL A 40 -1.24 -6.74 -8.34
CA VAL A 40 -2.35 -5.98 -8.93
C VAL A 40 -2.56 -6.40 -10.39
N GLY A 41 -1.49 -6.64 -11.16
CA GLY A 41 -1.62 -7.16 -12.52
C GLY A 41 -2.29 -8.54 -12.61
N ARG A 42 -2.10 -9.42 -11.62
CA ARG A 42 -2.82 -10.70 -11.54
C ARG A 42 -4.28 -10.54 -11.15
N LEU A 43 -4.58 -9.63 -10.23
CA LEU A 43 -5.95 -9.35 -9.77
C LEU A 43 -6.76 -8.59 -10.82
N TRP A 44 -6.08 -7.75 -11.61
CA TRP A 44 -6.64 -6.91 -12.66
C TRP A 44 -5.88 -7.09 -13.98
N PRO A 45 -5.99 -8.28 -14.62
CA PRO A 45 -5.36 -8.53 -15.91
C PRO A 45 -6.02 -7.65 -16.99
N ASN A 46 -5.40 -7.53 -18.13
CA ASN A 46 -5.88 -6.76 -19.31
C ASN A 46 -5.70 -5.23 -19.19
N ALA A 47 -4.91 -4.76 -18.26
CA ALA A 47 -4.52 -3.36 -18.19
C ALA A 47 -3.02 -3.24 -17.85
N ASP A 48 -2.32 -2.36 -18.55
CA ASP A 48 -0.92 -2.04 -18.30
C ASP A 48 -0.71 -0.52 -18.43
N PRO A 49 -0.42 0.19 -17.35
CA PRO A 49 -0.35 -0.29 -15.96
C PRO A 49 -1.74 -0.59 -15.34
N PRO A 50 -1.85 -1.61 -14.47
CA PRO A 50 -3.15 -2.08 -13.99
C PRO A 50 -3.83 -1.11 -13.01
N MET A 51 -3.08 -0.45 -12.11
CA MET A 51 -3.66 0.37 -11.05
C MET A 51 -4.43 1.60 -11.55
N PRO A 52 -3.94 2.39 -12.50
CA PRO A 52 -4.70 3.53 -13.05
C PRO A 52 -6.03 3.10 -13.68
N ASP A 53 -6.05 1.99 -14.43
CA ASP A 53 -7.28 1.48 -15.02
C ASP A 53 -8.25 0.96 -13.96
N LEU A 54 -7.75 0.22 -12.98
CA LEU A 54 -8.53 -0.27 -11.84
C LEU A 54 -9.24 0.88 -11.11
N ILE A 55 -8.52 1.93 -10.74
CA ILE A 55 -9.08 3.13 -10.08
C ILE A 55 -10.12 3.79 -10.97
N ARG A 56 -9.83 3.97 -12.27
CA ARG A 56 -10.73 4.59 -13.22
C ARG A 56 -12.06 3.83 -13.34
N ARG A 57 -12.01 2.49 -13.37
CA ARG A 57 -13.21 1.65 -13.48
C ARG A 57 -13.96 1.56 -12.15
N ALA A 58 -13.29 1.53 -11.03
CA ALA A 58 -13.92 1.60 -9.71
C ALA A 58 -14.67 2.94 -9.52
N LYS A 59 -14.11 4.07 -9.98
CA LYS A 59 -14.82 5.37 -10.01
C LYS A 59 -16.09 5.30 -10.86
N LYS A 60 -16.15 4.44 -11.89
CA LYS A 60 -17.36 4.17 -12.69
C LYS A 60 -18.31 3.14 -12.06
N ARG A 61 -18.02 2.69 -10.84
CA ARG A 61 -18.81 1.70 -10.10
C ARG A 61 -18.90 0.33 -10.77
N GLU A 62 -17.89 -0.07 -11.55
CA GLU A 62 -17.77 -1.43 -12.05
C GLU A 62 -17.51 -2.37 -10.86
N ALA A 63 -18.46 -3.29 -10.58
CA ALA A 63 -18.47 -4.09 -9.34
C ALA A 63 -17.14 -4.79 -9.09
N LYS A 64 -16.60 -5.52 -10.09
CA LYS A 64 -15.32 -6.21 -9.95
C LYS A 64 -14.16 -5.26 -9.65
N ALA A 65 -14.16 -4.05 -10.26
CA ALA A 65 -13.11 -3.07 -10.01
C ALA A 65 -13.21 -2.49 -8.60
N VAL A 66 -14.43 -2.28 -8.09
CA VAL A 66 -14.66 -1.83 -6.72
C VAL A 66 -14.14 -2.87 -5.74
N ASP A 67 -14.48 -4.16 -5.93
CA ASP A 67 -14.06 -5.24 -5.04
C ASP A 67 -12.53 -5.39 -4.99
N VAL A 68 -11.88 -5.39 -6.15
CA VAL A 68 -10.41 -5.49 -6.23
C VAL A 68 -9.73 -4.26 -5.64
N LEU A 69 -10.22 -3.05 -5.93
CA LEU A 69 -9.65 -1.83 -5.37
C LEU A 69 -9.81 -1.77 -3.85
N ASP A 70 -10.99 -2.15 -3.33
CA ASP A 70 -11.26 -2.20 -1.89
C ASP A 70 -10.30 -3.17 -1.19
N MET A 71 -10.06 -4.36 -1.75
CA MET A 71 -9.06 -5.31 -1.24
C MET A 71 -7.67 -4.68 -1.15
N VAL A 72 -7.21 -4.02 -2.20
CA VAL A 72 -5.89 -3.38 -2.26
C VAL A 72 -5.77 -2.24 -1.24
N VAL A 73 -6.73 -1.32 -1.23
CA VAL A 73 -6.63 -0.13 -0.36
C VAL A 73 -6.80 -0.46 1.11
N ARG A 74 -7.62 -1.48 1.46
CA ARG A 74 -7.74 -1.96 2.84
C ARG A 74 -6.44 -2.56 3.35
N ALA A 75 -5.80 -3.42 2.56
CA ALA A 75 -4.52 -4.03 2.94
C ALA A 75 -3.41 -2.97 3.12
N ILE A 76 -3.38 -1.94 2.25
CA ILE A 76 -2.47 -0.80 2.41
C ILE A 76 -2.81 -0.03 3.70
N GLY A 77 -4.10 0.24 3.94
CA GLY A 77 -4.56 0.94 5.14
C GLY A 77 -4.20 0.19 6.43
N ASP A 78 -4.37 -1.13 6.47
CA ASP A 78 -3.96 -1.97 7.61
C ASP A 78 -2.46 -1.86 7.86
N THR A 79 -1.66 -1.92 6.80
CA THR A 79 -0.20 -1.80 6.89
C THR A 79 0.23 -0.42 7.39
N ILE A 80 -0.36 0.66 6.87
CA ILE A 80 -0.10 2.03 7.33
C ILE A 80 -0.45 2.17 8.81
N GLN A 81 -1.58 1.62 9.23
CA GLN A 81 -2.00 1.65 10.63
C GLN A 81 -1.05 0.85 11.53
N ILE A 82 -0.62 -0.35 11.12
CA ILE A 82 0.36 -1.16 11.83
C ILE A 82 1.68 -0.38 12.00
N LEU A 83 2.19 0.23 10.93
CA LEU A 83 3.41 1.03 10.99
C LEU A 83 3.27 2.23 11.93
N ALA A 84 2.16 2.97 11.83
CA ALA A 84 1.92 4.12 12.68
C ALA A 84 1.84 3.75 14.16
N GLN A 85 1.18 2.63 14.49
CA GLN A 85 1.04 2.18 15.88
C GLN A 85 2.29 1.46 16.41
N SER A 86 3.18 0.98 15.55
CA SER A 86 4.39 0.26 15.97
C SER A 86 5.60 1.17 16.10
N VAL A 87 5.80 2.11 15.17
CA VAL A 87 7.02 2.92 15.08
C VAL A 87 6.76 4.42 14.95
N ASP A 88 5.49 4.82 14.90
CA ASP A 88 4.99 6.21 14.84
C ASP A 88 5.79 7.14 13.90
N PRO A 89 5.90 6.80 12.61
CA PRO A 89 6.71 7.58 11.68
C PRO A 89 6.06 8.95 11.42
N ARG A 90 6.88 10.00 11.35
CA ARG A 90 6.43 11.34 10.96
C ARG A 90 5.89 11.39 9.52
N LEU A 91 6.49 10.61 8.62
CA LEU A 91 6.13 10.54 7.21
C LEU A 91 6.07 9.08 6.75
N ILE A 92 5.11 8.79 5.89
CA ILE A 92 4.94 7.50 5.21
C ILE A 92 5.04 7.77 3.72
N ILE A 93 6.12 7.28 3.10
CA ILE A 93 6.43 7.54 1.69
C ILE A 93 6.03 6.33 0.87
N LEU A 94 5.09 6.53 -0.04
CA LEU A 94 4.66 5.52 -1.01
C LEU A 94 5.64 5.53 -2.19
N GLY A 95 6.32 4.40 -2.40
CA GLY A 95 7.32 4.22 -3.46
C GLY A 95 7.03 3.02 -4.34
N GLY A 96 7.99 2.68 -5.20
CA GLY A 96 7.93 1.52 -6.09
C GLY A 96 6.99 1.68 -7.30
N GLY A 97 6.65 0.56 -7.93
CA GLY A 97 5.88 0.54 -9.17
C GLY A 97 4.48 1.11 -9.05
N MET A 98 3.79 0.83 -7.95
CA MET A 98 2.44 1.34 -7.72
C MET A 98 2.38 2.85 -7.53
N ALA A 99 3.41 3.43 -6.90
CA ALA A 99 3.48 4.88 -6.69
C ALA A 99 3.54 5.68 -8.01
N LYS A 100 3.93 5.05 -9.13
CA LYS A 100 3.88 5.65 -10.47
C LYS A 100 2.45 6.00 -10.90
N THR A 101 1.43 5.47 -10.25
CA THR A 101 0.01 5.87 -10.45
C THR A 101 -0.23 7.33 -10.05
N GLY A 102 0.61 7.88 -9.17
CA GLY A 102 0.53 9.29 -8.77
C GLY A 102 -0.62 9.59 -7.82
N GLU A 103 -1.12 10.82 -7.90
CA GLU A 103 -2.20 11.32 -7.04
C GLU A 103 -3.45 10.43 -6.97
N PRO A 104 -3.93 9.77 -8.05
CA PRO A 104 -5.08 8.88 -7.93
C PRO A 104 -4.90 7.75 -6.91
N LEU A 105 -3.67 7.25 -6.70
CA LEU A 105 -3.39 6.26 -5.67
C LEU A 105 -3.48 6.88 -4.27
N VAL A 106 -2.91 8.08 -4.10
CA VAL A 106 -2.99 8.81 -2.81
C VAL A 106 -4.43 9.10 -2.43
N GLU A 107 -5.24 9.55 -3.40
CA GLU A 107 -6.66 9.84 -3.18
C GLU A 107 -7.41 8.62 -2.62
N VAL A 108 -7.26 7.43 -3.23
CA VAL A 108 -8.01 6.24 -2.78
C VAL A 108 -7.50 5.72 -1.43
N ILE A 109 -6.19 5.79 -1.17
CA ILE A 109 -5.62 5.44 0.14
C ILE A 109 -6.08 6.44 1.21
N THR A 110 -6.03 7.73 0.92
CA THR A 110 -6.50 8.79 1.82
C THR A 110 -7.98 8.62 2.16
N ALA A 111 -8.82 8.30 1.16
CA ALA A 111 -10.24 8.06 1.39
C ALA A 111 -10.47 6.89 2.36
N GLU A 112 -9.72 5.80 2.23
CA GLU A 112 -9.79 4.66 3.15
C GLU A 112 -9.32 5.04 4.56
N LEU A 113 -8.22 5.78 4.69
CA LEU A 113 -7.74 6.23 6.00
C LEU A 113 -8.75 7.16 6.69
N ARG A 114 -9.32 8.13 5.96
CA ARG A 114 -10.38 9.00 6.48
C ARG A 114 -11.64 8.22 6.89
N ARG A 115 -12.01 7.18 6.14
CA ARG A 115 -13.10 6.28 6.53
C ARG A 115 -12.80 5.59 7.87
N ARG A 116 -11.56 5.15 8.12
CA ARG A 116 -11.16 4.56 9.40
C ARG A 116 -11.19 5.59 10.54
N GLU A 117 -10.67 6.77 10.30
CA GLU A 117 -10.68 7.87 11.26
C GLU A 117 -12.10 8.24 11.70
N SER A 118 -13.04 8.31 10.75
CA SER A 118 -14.45 8.62 11.07
C SER A 118 -15.14 7.58 11.98
N GLN A 119 -14.57 6.39 12.10
CA GLN A 119 -15.09 5.30 12.92
C GLN A 119 -14.32 5.11 14.24
N CYS A 120 -13.16 5.77 14.40
CA CYS A 120 -12.27 5.55 15.54
C CYS A 120 -11.54 6.83 15.93
N ARG A 121 -11.96 7.42 17.05
CA ARG A 121 -11.36 8.65 17.59
C ARG A 121 -9.84 8.56 17.82
N PHE A 122 -9.35 7.38 18.19
CA PHE A 122 -7.91 7.17 18.33
C PHE A 122 -7.19 7.35 17.00
N LEU A 123 -7.71 6.78 15.91
CA LEU A 123 -7.11 6.93 14.57
C LEU A 123 -7.20 8.39 14.09
N GLU A 124 -8.28 9.10 14.39
CA GLU A 124 -8.42 10.51 14.07
C GLU A 124 -7.27 11.35 14.68
N THR A 125 -6.84 11.04 15.93
CA THR A 125 -5.73 11.75 16.56
C THR A 125 -4.38 11.51 15.89
N LEU A 126 -4.22 10.44 15.12
CA LEU A 126 -2.97 10.13 14.41
C LEU A 126 -2.82 10.91 13.11
N ASP A 127 -3.92 11.38 12.51
CA ASP A 127 -3.99 12.09 11.22
C ASP A 127 -3.09 11.43 10.15
N LEU A 128 -3.34 10.14 9.92
CA LEU A 128 -2.54 9.32 9.01
C LEU A 128 -2.49 9.86 7.57
N PRO A 129 -3.59 10.39 7.00
CA PRO A 129 -3.56 11.02 5.68
C PRO A 129 -2.54 12.16 5.56
N ALA A 130 -2.37 12.98 6.58
CA ALA A 130 -1.42 14.09 6.56
C ALA A 130 0.04 13.62 6.55
N ARG A 131 0.31 12.36 6.91
CA ARG A 131 1.64 11.75 6.91
C ARG A 131 2.03 11.13 5.57
N LEU A 132 1.07 10.93 4.63
CA LEU A 132 1.34 10.31 3.34
C LEU A 132 2.09 11.24 2.39
N ARG A 133 3.06 10.69 1.69
CA ARG A 133 3.76 11.36 0.58
C ARG A 133 4.03 10.35 -0.53
N LEU A 134 4.13 10.85 -1.77
CA LEU A 134 4.65 10.08 -2.89
C LEU A 134 6.16 10.27 -3.00
N ALA A 135 6.86 9.19 -3.31
CA ALA A 135 8.23 9.28 -3.77
C ALA A 135 8.29 10.04 -5.11
N PRO A 136 9.33 10.83 -5.38
CA PRO A 136 9.48 11.53 -6.65
C PRO A 136 9.40 10.56 -7.84
N VAL A 137 8.54 10.87 -8.80
CA VAL A 137 8.40 10.06 -10.01
C VAL A 137 9.61 10.27 -10.92
N GLY A 138 10.10 9.17 -11.50
CA GLY A 138 11.24 9.24 -12.43
C GLY A 138 12.62 9.24 -11.78
N GLN A 139 12.71 9.29 -10.46
CA GLN A 139 13.98 9.17 -9.74
C GLN A 139 14.21 7.74 -9.22
N PRO A 140 15.43 7.20 -9.30
CA PRO A 140 15.77 5.89 -8.77
C PRO A 140 15.99 5.97 -7.24
N VAL A 141 14.93 6.35 -6.49
CA VAL A 141 15.03 6.64 -5.06
C VAL A 141 15.60 5.47 -4.24
N GLY A 142 15.36 4.22 -4.66
CA GLY A 142 15.94 3.05 -4.00
C GLY A 142 17.46 2.98 -4.17
N ALA A 143 17.98 3.24 -5.38
CA ALA A 143 19.42 3.27 -5.65
C ALA A 143 20.09 4.46 -4.94
N ILE A 144 19.45 5.63 -4.94
CA ILE A 144 19.93 6.82 -4.22
C ILE A 144 19.98 6.52 -2.72
N GLY A 145 18.93 5.96 -2.14
CA GLY A 145 18.87 5.60 -0.73
C GLY A 145 19.93 4.57 -0.35
N ALA A 146 20.16 3.55 -1.18
CA ALA A 146 21.22 2.57 -0.95
C ALA A 146 22.62 3.21 -0.97
N ALA A 147 22.88 4.09 -1.93
CA ALA A 147 24.16 4.82 -2.01
C ALA A 147 24.40 5.78 -0.83
N MET A 148 23.32 6.32 -0.25
CA MET A 148 23.44 7.20 0.94
C MET A 148 23.59 6.41 2.25
N ALA A 149 23.26 5.11 2.26
CA ALA A 149 23.33 4.25 3.44
C ALA A 149 24.63 3.43 3.51
N ALA A 150 25.44 3.44 2.45
CA ALA A 150 26.76 2.80 2.37
C ALA A 150 27.85 3.66 2.99
#